data_b8bbe840d34cc0737300f03ff2e3c13e
#
_entry.id   b8bbe840d34cc0737300f03ff2e3c13e
#
_cell.length_a   1.000
_cell.length_b   1.000
_cell.length_c   1.000
_cell.angle_alpha   90.00
_cell.angle_beta   90.00
_cell.angle_gamma   90.00
#
_symmetry.space_group_name_H-M   'P 1'
#
loop_
_entity.id
_entity.type
_entity.pdbx_description
1 polymer ?
#
loop_
_entity_poly.entity_id
_entity_poly.type
_entity_poly.pdbx_seq_one_letter_code
_entity_poly.pdbx_strand_id
1 'polypeptide(L)'
;MSRLFNVFVVAAAICVVGGCASTQGPCAPGDSKTPQLKVGVYADRGPSGIGAVEWFRLINESPEMELKLLDGKAVREGGLDGLDLLVMPGGNSKVEFETLGTNGVEKMKAFVRNGGGYIGTCAGCCLLMDGPDRRARMMPWDTCGSEGGTLFLNFTVNAKGAAALGLKEGDHKMRYHGGPCMWPTTNVIADAKMEVWGTFNSQVSLKGKTGKRMHGSAGLVGGTYGKGKVFVTSAHPEYFNSTIYVVKAAIKYVTGRDVTFPQRPRKWRALAVGYVTSGIAGVDCAATALDIDAEEDFDLVLIDGDGINQRRLDHLDVLVLPTARLKKNTAIVDEIKAFVDRGGKVVAFGEGVSMMPQGGIKSSPRAGVVKTLRGLMK
;
A
#
# COMPACT_ATOMS: atom_id res chain seq x y z
N MET A 1 -72.43 -30.75 4.47
CA MET A 1 -72.99 -31.18 3.19
C MET A 1 -72.03 -30.81 2.09
N SER A 2 -71.66 -31.84 1.33
CA SER A 2 -71.04 -31.94 -0.01
C SER A 2 -69.73 -31.27 -0.30
N ARG A 3 -68.78 -32.17 -0.44
CA ARG A 3 -67.43 -32.04 -1.05
C ARG A 3 -67.59 -31.86 -2.57
N LEU A 4 -66.64 -31.14 -3.18
CA LEU A 4 -66.30 -31.33 -4.58
C LEU A 4 -64.80 -31.25 -4.76
N PHE A 5 -64.26 -32.41 -5.17
CA PHE A 5 -62.88 -32.61 -5.65
C PHE A 5 -62.80 -32.12 -7.11
N ASN A 6 -61.77 -31.38 -7.47
CA ASN A 6 -61.37 -31.18 -8.86
C ASN A 6 -59.99 -31.83 -9.09
N VAL A 7 -60.02 -32.86 -9.91
CA VAL A 7 -58.88 -33.60 -10.46
C VAL A 7 -58.48 -32.89 -11.74
N PHE A 8 -57.22 -32.46 -11.82
CA PHE A 8 -56.61 -32.06 -13.09
C PHE A 8 -55.77 -33.21 -13.66
N VAL A 9 -56.18 -33.64 -14.84
CA VAL A 9 -55.47 -34.60 -15.67
C VAL A 9 -54.38 -33.91 -16.44
N VAL A 10 -53.13 -34.37 -16.32
CA VAL A 10 -52.00 -33.90 -17.12
C VAL A 10 -51.83 -34.90 -18.28
N ALA A 11 -52.03 -34.41 -19.47
CA ALA A 11 -51.76 -35.18 -20.72
C ALA A 11 -50.26 -35.10 -21.05
N ALA A 12 -49.64 -36.24 -21.13
CA ALA A 12 -48.26 -36.36 -21.63
C ALA A 12 -48.28 -36.45 -23.17
N ALA A 13 -47.61 -35.50 -23.81
CA ALA A 13 -47.30 -35.61 -25.24
C ALA A 13 -45.90 -36.20 -25.43
N ILE A 14 -45.84 -37.38 -26.01
CA ILE A 14 -44.60 -38.02 -26.43
C ILE A 14 -44.27 -37.52 -27.84
N CYS A 15 -43.21 -36.77 -28.01
CA CYS A 15 -42.57 -36.51 -29.29
C CYS A 15 -41.32 -37.38 -29.42
N VAL A 16 -41.41 -38.38 -30.26
CA VAL A 16 -40.24 -39.13 -30.75
C VAL A 16 -39.65 -38.34 -31.92
N VAL A 17 -38.43 -37.86 -31.82
CA VAL A 17 -37.65 -37.39 -32.94
C VAL A 17 -36.28 -38.05 -32.92
N GLY A 18 -35.96 -38.61 -34.04
CA GLY A 18 -34.82 -39.49 -34.28
C GLY A 18 -33.47 -38.85 -34.08
N GLY A 19 -32.49 -39.70 -33.86
CA GLY A 19 -31.13 -39.40 -33.52
C GLY A 19 -30.28 -38.72 -34.60
N CYS A 20 -29.37 -37.87 -34.11
CA CYS A 20 -28.05 -37.71 -34.63
C CYS A 20 -27.10 -37.69 -33.46
N ALA A 21 -26.30 -38.73 -33.33
CA ALA A 21 -25.24 -38.83 -32.36
C ALA A 21 -24.09 -37.90 -32.78
N SER A 22 -24.02 -36.71 -32.19
CA SER A 22 -22.80 -35.92 -32.14
C SER A 22 -22.14 -36.19 -30.78
N THR A 23 -21.01 -36.87 -30.82
CA THR A 23 -20.11 -37.06 -29.70
C THR A 23 -19.53 -35.69 -29.28
N GLN A 24 -20.26 -34.93 -28.50
CA GLN A 24 -19.68 -33.84 -27.73
C GLN A 24 -19.10 -34.47 -26.45
N GLY A 25 -17.76 -34.47 -26.37
CA GLY A 25 -17.03 -34.76 -25.13
C GLY A 25 -17.51 -33.85 -23.99
N PRO A 26 -17.29 -34.26 -22.74
CA PRO A 26 -17.71 -33.45 -21.59
C PRO A 26 -17.10 -32.04 -21.71
N CYS A 27 -17.94 -31.01 -21.74
CA CYS A 27 -17.51 -29.63 -21.55
C CYS A 27 -16.66 -29.60 -20.27
N ALA A 28 -15.40 -29.24 -20.41
CA ALA A 28 -14.57 -28.89 -19.26
C ALA A 28 -15.32 -27.82 -18.45
N PRO A 29 -15.37 -27.94 -17.11
CA PRO A 29 -15.97 -26.89 -16.29
C PRO A 29 -15.22 -25.59 -16.60
N GLY A 30 -15.94 -24.60 -17.11
CA GLY A 30 -15.39 -23.29 -17.37
C GLY A 30 -14.79 -22.75 -16.06
N ASP A 31 -13.51 -22.41 -16.07
CA ASP A 31 -12.82 -21.73 -15.00
C ASP A 31 -13.57 -20.42 -14.70
N SER A 32 -14.51 -20.46 -13.77
CA SER A 32 -15.09 -19.26 -13.17
C SER A 32 -14.00 -18.64 -12.29
N LYS A 33 -13.11 -17.85 -12.90
CA LYS A 33 -12.11 -17.10 -12.13
C LYS A 33 -12.86 -16.27 -11.09
N THR A 34 -12.56 -16.50 -9.83
CA THR A 34 -13.08 -15.66 -8.74
C THR A 34 -12.74 -14.21 -9.07
N PRO A 35 -13.72 -13.28 -9.02
CA PRO A 35 -13.46 -11.88 -9.33
C PRO A 35 -12.29 -11.35 -8.51
N GLN A 36 -11.39 -10.58 -9.12
CA GLN A 36 -10.27 -9.96 -8.41
C GLN A 36 -10.78 -9.00 -7.33
N LEU A 37 -10.02 -8.88 -6.23
CA LEU A 37 -10.21 -7.82 -5.24
C LEU A 37 -9.83 -6.47 -5.87
N LYS A 38 -10.73 -5.51 -5.83
CA LYS A 38 -10.45 -4.15 -6.29
C LYS A 38 -9.85 -3.34 -5.16
N VAL A 39 -8.56 -3.04 -5.30
CA VAL A 39 -7.76 -2.40 -4.24
C VAL A 39 -7.36 -1.00 -4.67
N GLY A 40 -7.89 0.01 -3.98
CA GLY A 40 -7.42 1.38 -4.09
C GLY A 40 -6.18 1.59 -3.24
N VAL A 41 -5.11 2.13 -3.82
CA VAL A 41 -3.94 2.56 -3.07
C VAL A 41 -3.72 4.05 -3.27
N TYR A 42 -3.63 4.76 -2.15
CA TYR A 42 -3.45 6.22 -2.18
C TYR A 42 -2.03 6.57 -2.65
N ALA A 43 -1.94 7.38 -3.70
CA ALA A 43 -0.70 7.69 -4.42
C ALA A 43 -0.51 9.20 -4.69
N ASP A 44 -1.22 10.09 -3.97
CA ASP A 44 -1.08 11.54 -4.07
C ASP A 44 0.19 12.01 -3.31
N ARG A 45 0.33 13.32 -3.11
CA ARG A 45 1.30 13.84 -2.15
C ARG A 45 0.96 13.33 -0.74
N GLY A 46 1.97 12.98 0.01
CA GLY A 46 1.78 12.40 1.35
C GLY A 46 2.40 11.03 1.47
N PRO A 47 1.91 9.98 0.81
CA PRO A 47 2.64 8.72 0.72
C PRO A 47 4.06 8.91 0.21
N SER A 48 5.02 8.28 0.84
CA SER A 48 6.42 8.41 0.46
C SER A 48 7.28 7.28 1.00
N GLY A 49 8.46 7.15 0.44
CA GLY A 49 9.41 6.11 0.82
C GLY A 49 9.17 4.79 0.08
N ILE A 50 10.04 3.85 0.33
CA ILE A 50 10.03 2.54 -0.34
C ILE A 50 8.73 1.79 -0.05
N GLY A 51 8.22 1.86 1.19
CA GLY A 51 6.97 1.19 1.57
C GLY A 51 5.77 1.58 0.71
N ALA A 52 5.64 2.85 0.32
CA ALA A 52 4.55 3.29 -0.55
C ALA A 52 4.62 2.59 -1.92
N VAL A 53 5.81 2.55 -2.54
CA VAL A 53 5.99 1.89 -3.83
C VAL A 53 5.85 0.37 -3.70
N GLU A 54 6.30 -0.22 -2.59
CA GLU A 54 6.10 -1.66 -2.36
C GLU A 54 4.61 -2.02 -2.28
N TRP A 55 3.75 -1.17 -1.67
CA TRP A 55 2.30 -1.38 -1.73
C TRP A 55 1.77 -1.40 -3.16
N PHE A 56 2.20 -0.44 -4.01
CA PHE A 56 1.77 -0.41 -5.42
C PHE A 56 2.19 -1.71 -6.14
N ARG A 57 3.45 -2.12 -5.95
CA ARG A 57 4.01 -3.33 -6.58
C ARG A 57 3.31 -4.60 -6.12
N LEU A 58 3.16 -4.79 -4.81
CA LEU A 58 2.53 -5.99 -4.23
C LEU A 58 1.12 -6.22 -4.76
N ILE A 59 0.33 -5.14 -4.85
CA ILE A 59 -1.04 -5.26 -5.34
C ILE A 59 -1.06 -5.46 -6.85
N ASN A 60 -0.22 -4.75 -7.60
CA ASN A 60 -0.15 -4.88 -9.06
C ASN A 60 0.32 -6.26 -9.52
N GLU A 61 1.17 -6.93 -8.73
CA GLU A 61 1.72 -8.24 -9.06
C GLU A 61 0.85 -9.42 -8.59
N SER A 62 -0.08 -9.20 -7.68
CA SER A 62 -0.96 -10.26 -7.18
C SER A 62 -2.03 -10.62 -8.21
N PRO A 63 -2.14 -11.88 -8.62
CA PRO A 63 -3.15 -12.29 -9.59
C PRO A 63 -4.59 -12.20 -9.05
N GLU A 64 -4.75 -12.15 -7.74
CA GLU A 64 -6.05 -12.04 -7.08
C GLU A 64 -6.52 -10.59 -6.88
N MET A 65 -5.69 -9.59 -7.23
CA MET A 65 -6.00 -8.18 -7.00
C MET A 65 -5.93 -7.34 -8.27
N GLU A 66 -6.77 -6.32 -8.31
CA GLU A 66 -6.79 -5.24 -9.32
C GLU A 66 -6.40 -3.94 -8.63
N LEU A 67 -5.27 -3.34 -9.05
CA LEU A 67 -4.76 -2.09 -8.51
C LEU A 67 -5.47 -0.88 -9.12
N LYS A 68 -5.96 0.01 -8.26
CA LYS A 68 -6.37 1.38 -8.63
C LYS A 68 -5.56 2.40 -7.85
N LEU A 69 -4.72 3.17 -8.53
CA LEU A 69 -4.02 4.29 -7.90
C LEU A 69 -4.99 5.47 -7.71
N LEU A 70 -4.99 6.05 -6.50
CA LEU A 70 -5.93 7.11 -6.11
C LEU A 70 -5.17 8.37 -5.67
N ASP A 71 -5.60 9.52 -6.13
CA ASP A 71 -5.27 10.81 -5.54
C ASP A 71 -6.45 11.38 -4.74
N GLY A 72 -6.24 12.51 -4.05
CA GLY A 72 -7.28 13.14 -3.27
C GLY A 72 -8.45 13.64 -4.11
N LYS A 73 -8.24 14.00 -5.37
CA LYS A 73 -9.29 14.37 -6.31
C LYS A 73 -10.17 13.17 -6.64
N ALA A 74 -9.56 12.05 -7.03
CA ALA A 74 -10.28 10.81 -7.33
C ALA A 74 -11.13 10.34 -6.14
N VAL A 75 -10.57 10.40 -4.91
CA VAL A 75 -11.33 10.05 -3.69
C VAL A 75 -12.57 10.94 -3.52
N ARG A 76 -12.45 12.25 -3.74
CA ARG A 76 -13.57 13.18 -3.64
C ARG A 76 -14.63 12.96 -4.73
N GLU A 77 -14.24 12.48 -5.88
CA GLU A 77 -15.09 12.31 -7.08
C GLU A 77 -15.64 10.88 -7.24
N GLY A 78 -15.66 10.07 -6.17
CA GLY A 78 -16.24 8.72 -6.21
C GLY A 78 -15.24 7.62 -6.56
N GLY A 79 -13.94 7.91 -6.53
CA GLY A 79 -12.89 6.94 -6.83
C GLY A 79 -12.85 5.71 -5.91
N LEU A 80 -13.53 5.76 -4.77
CA LEU A 80 -13.70 4.64 -3.83
C LEU A 80 -14.86 3.70 -4.20
N ASP A 81 -15.73 4.11 -5.11
CA ASP A 81 -16.91 3.32 -5.46
C ASP A 81 -16.50 1.99 -6.12
N GLY A 82 -17.09 0.91 -5.63
CA GLY A 82 -16.84 -0.44 -6.11
C GLY A 82 -15.49 -1.03 -5.72
N LEU A 83 -14.72 -0.38 -4.84
CA LEU A 83 -13.52 -0.98 -4.24
C LEU A 83 -13.88 -1.90 -3.07
N ASP A 84 -13.07 -2.92 -2.86
CA ASP A 84 -13.14 -3.83 -1.71
C ASP A 84 -12.23 -3.35 -0.57
N LEU A 85 -11.11 -2.73 -0.90
CA LEU A 85 -10.06 -2.35 0.02
C LEU A 85 -9.46 -0.98 -0.34
N LEU A 86 -9.23 -0.15 0.66
CA LEU A 86 -8.39 1.06 0.57
C LEU A 86 -7.11 0.85 1.38
N VAL A 87 -5.97 1.05 0.74
CA VAL A 87 -4.65 1.07 1.38
C VAL A 87 -4.13 2.50 1.43
N MET A 88 -3.77 2.94 2.65
CA MET A 88 -3.10 4.21 2.91
C MET A 88 -1.65 3.92 3.33
N PRO A 89 -0.67 4.12 2.44
CA PRO A 89 0.73 3.84 2.72
C PRO A 89 1.37 4.78 3.74
N GLY A 90 2.60 4.50 4.11
CA GLY A 90 3.42 5.38 4.93
C GLY A 90 3.84 6.67 4.22
N GLY A 91 4.17 7.71 5.01
CA GLY A 91 4.59 9.00 4.49
C GLY A 91 4.36 10.17 5.44
N ASN A 92 3.53 11.11 5.05
CA ASN A 92 3.17 12.29 5.85
C ASN A 92 1.65 12.43 5.97
N SER A 93 1.10 12.00 7.08
CA SER A 93 -0.35 11.99 7.33
C SER A 93 -1.02 13.37 7.27
N LYS A 94 -0.29 14.45 7.57
CA LYS A 94 -0.82 15.82 7.44
C LYS A 94 -1.02 16.18 5.98
N VAL A 95 -0.07 15.82 5.12
CA VAL A 95 -0.18 16.06 3.68
C VAL A 95 -1.25 15.16 3.07
N GLU A 96 -1.38 13.90 3.52
CA GLU A 96 -2.47 13.02 3.11
C GLU A 96 -3.83 13.64 3.44
N PHE A 97 -3.99 14.17 4.65
CA PHE A 97 -5.21 14.87 5.04
C PHE A 97 -5.47 16.12 4.18
N GLU A 98 -4.44 16.92 3.93
CA GLU A 98 -4.53 18.15 3.11
C GLU A 98 -4.96 17.85 1.67
N THR A 99 -4.40 16.81 1.07
CA THR A 99 -4.70 16.44 -0.31
C THR A 99 -6.06 15.75 -0.44
N LEU A 100 -6.48 14.95 0.54
CA LEU A 100 -7.85 14.44 0.65
C LEU A 100 -8.84 15.58 0.86
N GLY A 101 -8.50 16.54 1.71
CA GLY A 101 -9.43 17.54 2.21
C GLY A 101 -10.54 16.93 3.07
N THR A 102 -11.33 17.76 3.73
CA THR A 102 -12.42 17.29 4.60
C THR A 102 -13.40 16.38 3.86
N ASN A 103 -13.78 16.74 2.63
CA ASN A 103 -14.71 15.93 1.84
C ASN A 103 -14.12 14.54 1.49
N GLY A 104 -12.84 14.46 1.11
CA GLY A 104 -12.19 13.17 0.83
C GLY A 104 -12.11 12.30 2.08
N VAL A 105 -11.81 12.88 3.23
CA VAL A 105 -11.81 12.18 4.52
C VAL A 105 -13.20 11.63 4.85
N GLU A 106 -14.27 12.43 4.68
CA GLU A 106 -15.64 11.94 4.92
C GLU A 106 -16.06 10.85 3.91
N LYS A 107 -15.61 10.92 2.65
CA LYS A 107 -15.83 9.84 1.67
C LYS A 107 -15.10 8.56 2.11
N MET A 108 -13.85 8.66 2.57
CA MET A 108 -13.09 7.53 3.11
C MET A 108 -13.79 6.91 4.33
N LYS A 109 -14.26 7.73 5.28
CA LYS A 109 -15.03 7.27 6.45
C LYS A 109 -16.31 6.56 6.03
N ALA A 110 -17.05 7.12 5.08
CA ALA A 110 -18.27 6.52 4.55
C ALA A 110 -17.99 5.18 3.86
N PHE A 111 -16.93 5.09 3.05
CA PHE A 111 -16.48 3.85 2.42
C PHE A 111 -16.27 2.74 3.45
N VAL A 112 -15.47 3.01 4.49
CA VAL A 112 -15.21 2.02 5.54
C VAL A 112 -16.49 1.72 6.35
N ARG A 113 -17.25 2.75 6.76
CA ARG A 113 -18.51 2.56 7.50
C ARG A 113 -19.48 1.65 6.77
N ASN A 114 -19.52 1.69 5.45
CA ASN A 114 -20.41 0.90 4.61
C ASN A 114 -19.91 -0.51 4.29
N GLY A 115 -18.72 -0.89 4.73
CA GLY A 115 -18.20 -2.26 4.60
C GLY A 115 -16.88 -2.39 3.87
N GLY A 116 -16.32 -1.31 3.31
CA GLY A 116 -15.01 -1.32 2.69
C GLY A 116 -13.90 -1.64 3.69
N GLY A 117 -12.88 -2.37 3.26
CA GLY A 117 -11.70 -2.66 4.05
C GLY A 117 -10.74 -1.47 4.09
N TYR A 118 -10.00 -1.32 5.20
CA TYR A 118 -8.94 -0.32 5.31
C TYR A 118 -7.66 -0.92 5.87
N ILE A 119 -6.55 -0.67 5.20
CA ILE A 119 -5.21 -0.96 5.71
C ILE A 119 -4.40 0.34 5.73
N GLY A 120 -3.82 0.69 6.88
CA GLY A 120 -2.96 1.85 7.04
C GLY A 120 -1.60 1.49 7.63
N THR A 121 -0.51 1.89 6.97
CA THR A 121 0.84 1.74 7.50
C THR A 121 1.44 3.10 7.84
N CYS A 122 2.15 3.22 8.96
CA CYS A 122 2.86 4.43 9.39
C CYS A 122 1.96 5.71 9.33
N ALA A 123 2.09 6.54 8.28
CA ALA A 123 1.26 7.73 8.09
C ALA A 123 -0.22 7.41 7.90
N GLY A 124 -0.55 6.36 7.15
CA GLY A 124 -1.92 5.89 6.99
C GLY A 124 -2.55 5.41 8.31
N CYS A 125 -1.74 4.92 9.26
CA CYS A 125 -2.18 4.69 10.63
C CYS A 125 -2.45 6.01 11.35
N CYS A 126 -1.51 6.98 11.27
CA CYS A 126 -1.67 8.29 11.88
C CYS A 126 -2.92 9.03 11.40
N LEU A 127 -3.28 8.89 10.12
CA LEU A 127 -4.44 9.56 9.54
C LEU A 127 -5.75 9.20 10.25
N LEU A 128 -5.91 7.93 10.69
CA LEU A 128 -7.13 7.47 11.35
C LEU A 128 -7.28 7.89 12.80
N MET A 129 -6.18 8.31 13.46
CA MET A 129 -6.17 8.58 14.88
C MET A 129 -7.15 9.68 15.29
N ASP A 130 -7.50 9.64 16.57
CA ASP A 130 -8.09 10.75 17.29
C ASP A 130 -6.97 11.72 17.69
N GLY A 131 -7.19 13.00 17.57
CA GLY A 131 -6.16 13.97 17.87
C GLY A 131 -6.53 15.36 17.36
N PRO A 132 -5.64 16.34 17.57
CA PRO A 132 -5.85 17.67 17.04
C PRO A 132 -5.92 17.64 15.51
N ASP A 133 -6.06 18.76 14.88
CA ASP A 133 -6.29 18.96 13.46
C ASP A 133 -5.59 17.99 12.50
N ARG A 134 -6.24 17.73 11.36
CA ARG A 134 -5.74 16.87 10.28
C ARG A 134 -5.69 15.38 10.60
N ARG A 135 -6.74 14.91 11.29
CA ARG A 135 -7.02 13.50 11.56
C ARG A 135 -8.42 13.13 11.13
N ALA A 136 -8.60 11.88 10.71
CA ALA A 136 -9.91 11.36 10.33
C ALA A 136 -10.80 11.01 11.53
N ARG A 137 -10.21 10.84 12.72
CA ARG A 137 -10.91 10.49 13.97
C ARG A 137 -11.78 9.24 13.83
N MET A 138 -11.17 8.18 13.30
CA MET A 138 -11.82 6.88 13.12
C MET A 138 -11.42 5.86 14.19
N MET A 139 -10.38 6.13 14.96
CA MET A 139 -9.91 5.24 16.04
C MET A 139 -9.54 6.05 17.29
N PRO A 140 -9.91 5.57 18.51
CA PRO A 140 -9.70 6.32 19.76
C PRO A 140 -8.27 6.17 20.28
N TRP A 141 -7.27 6.45 19.47
CA TRP A 141 -5.85 6.50 19.81
C TRP A 141 -5.24 7.79 19.31
N ASP A 142 -4.24 8.27 20.02
CA ASP A 142 -3.36 9.34 19.58
C ASP A 142 -1.91 8.91 19.73
N THR A 143 -1.00 9.64 19.10
CA THR A 143 0.43 9.34 19.16
C THR A 143 1.12 10.11 20.27
N CYS A 144 1.99 9.42 21.00
CA CYS A 144 2.93 10.09 21.92
C CYS A 144 4.19 10.60 21.22
N GLY A 145 4.31 10.38 19.93
CA GLY A 145 5.46 10.73 19.12
C GLY A 145 5.92 9.56 18.26
N SER A 146 7.04 9.75 17.59
CA SER A 146 7.70 8.72 16.79
C SER A 146 9.20 8.86 16.95
N GLU A 147 9.95 7.77 16.76
CA GLU A 147 11.41 7.83 16.62
C GLU A 147 11.77 8.06 15.17
N GLY A 148 12.82 8.84 14.90
CA GLY A 148 13.32 9.05 13.55
C GLY A 148 14.25 7.93 13.09
N GLY A 149 14.49 7.86 11.78
CA GLY A 149 15.38 6.89 11.14
C GLY A 149 14.74 5.53 10.88
N THR A 150 15.55 4.67 10.27
CA THR A 150 15.15 3.30 9.91
C THR A 150 15.63 2.32 10.96
N LEU A 151 14.72 1.59 11.55
CA LEU A 151 14.97 0.62 12.62
C LEU A 151 14.29 -0.72 12.30
N PHE A 152 14.76 -1.78 12.93
CA PHE A 152 14.10 -3.09 12.96
C PHE A 152 13.70 -3.37 14.39
N LEU A 153 12.40 -3.29 14.65
CA LEU A 153 11.85 -3.38 15.99
C LEU A 153 10.99 -4.63 16.14
N ASN A 154 10.94 -5.16 17.37
CA ASN A 154 10.03 -6.23 17.73
C ASN A 154 8.68 -5.65 18.16
N PHE A 155 7.64 -6.25 17.62
CA PHE A 155 6.25 -6.02 18.00
C PHE A 155 5.69 -7.32 18.55
N THR A 156 5.26 -7.31 19.80
CA THR A 156 4.64 -8.49 20.42
C THR A 156 3.17 -8.53 20.02
N VAL A 157 2.82 -9.48 19.15
CA VAL A 157 1.42 -9.77 18.78
C VAL A 157 0.79 -10.55 19.94
N ASN A 158 -0.32 -10.06 20.47
CA ASN A 158 -1.06 -10.70 21.55
C ASN A 158 -2.04 -11.78 21.04
N ALA A 159 -2.64 -12.56 21.93
CA ALA A 159 -3.55 -13.65 21.58
C ALA A 159 -4.73 -13.20 20.68
N LYS A 160 -5.28 -11.98 20.91
CA LYS A 160 -6.37 -11.44 20.07
C LYS A 160 -5.89 -11.12 18.66
N GLY A 161 -4.74 -10.45 18.53
CA GLY A 161 -4.13 -10.16 17.23
C GLY A 161 -3.73 -11.42 16.48
N ALA A 162 -3.17 -12.39 17.20
CA ALA A 162 -2.81 -13.69 16.66
C ALA A 162 -4.03 -14.42 16.09
N ALA A 163 -5.12 -14.49 16.84
CA ALA A 163 -6.37 -15.10 16.40
C ALA A 163 -7.02 -14.35 15.21
N ALA A 164 -7.05 -13.01 15.26
CA ALA A 164 -7.68 -12.20 14.22
C ALA A 164 -6.93 -12.25 12.89
N LEU A 165 -5.59 -12.27 12.94
CA LEU A 165 -4.72 -12.24 11.77
C LEU A 165 -4.28 -13.66 11.32
N GLY A 166 -4.54 -14.70 12.10
CA GLY A 166 -4.00 -16.04 11.84
C GLY A 166 -2.46 -16.08 11.94
N LEU A 167 -1.89 -15.25 12.80
CA LEU A 167 -0.46 -15.18 13.05
C LEU A 167 -0.08 -15.95 14.32
N LYS A 168 1.23 -16.17 14.48
CA LYS A 168 1.75 -16.69 15.75
C LYS A 168 1.71 -15.58 16.81
N GLU A 169 1.34 -15.92 18.04
CA GLU A 169 1.49 -15.04 19.20
C GLU A 169 2.98 -14.85 19.53
N GLY A 170 3.37 -13.66 19.96
CA GLY A 170 4.74 -13.33 20.34
C GLY A 170 5.40 -12.30 19.43
N ASP A 171 6.71 -12.28 19.42
CA ASP A 171 7.48 -11.22 18.77
C ASP A 171 7.60 -11.40 17.25
N HIS A 172 7.30 -10.34 16.54
CA HIS A 172 7.47 -10.19 15.11
C HIS A 172 8.38 -9.02 14.82
N LYS A 173 9.53 -9.28 14.17
CA LYS A 173 10.48 -8.24 13.83
C LYS A 173 10.10 -7.60 12.51
N MET A 174 9.80 -6.31 12.54
CA MET A 174 9.37 -5.55 11.37
C MET A 174 10.18 -4.25 11.22
N ARG A 175 10.28 -3.77 9.97
CA ARG A 175 10.85 -2.46 9.70
C ARG A 175 9.97 -1.37 10.30
N TYR A 176 10.60 -0.40 10.94
CA TYR A 176 9.99 0.80 11.48
C TYR A 176 10.70 2.03 10.92
N HIS A 177 9.95 3.07 10.57
CA HIS A 177 10.49 4.34 10.11
C HIS A 177 9.56 5.50 10.52
N GLY A 178 9.66 5.95 11.75
CA GLY A 178 8.91 7.11 12.22
C GLY A 178 7.40 6.90 12.36
N GLY A 179 6.92 5.66 12.42
CA GLY A 179 5.52 5.37 12.65
C GLY A 179 5.06 5.76 14.08
N PRO A 180 3.75 5.90 14.33
CA PRO A 180 3.25 6.39 15.60
C PRO A 180 3.39 5.38 16.73
N CYS A 181 3.79 5.85 17.91
CA CYS A 181 3.61 5.12 19.17
C CYS A 181 2.22 5.46 19.70
N MET A 182 1.27 4.53 19.59
CA MET A 182 -0.15 4.80 19.84
C MET A 182 -0.53 4.52 21.27
N TRP A 183 -1.29 5.47 21.87
CA TRP A 183 -1.90 5.33 23.18
C TRP A 183 -3.40 5.64 23.10
N PRO A 184 -4.25 4.94 23.85
CA PRO A 184 -5.68 5.19 23.82
C PRO A 184 -6.00 6.60 24.33
N THR A 185 -7.01 7.22 23.71
CA THR A 185 -7.65 8.45 24.19
C THR A 185 -8.87 8.11 25.04
N THR A 186 -9.43 9.11 25.70
CA THR A 186 -10.69 8.96 26.45
C THR A 186 -11.93 9.18 25.59
N ASN A 187 -11.75 9.57 24.30
CA ASN A 187 -12.84 9.85 23.41
C ASN A 187 -13.53 8.56 22.96
N VAL A 188 -14.85 8.61 22.89
CA VAL A 188 -15.66 7.53 22.34
C VAL A 188 -16.00 7.84 20.89
N ILE A 189 -15.62 6.96 20.00
CA ILE A 189 -15.96 7.02 18.58
C ILE A 189 -17.00 5.94 18.33
N ALA A 190 -18.26 6.33 18.13
CA ALA A 190 -19.41 5.42 18.14
C ALA A 190 -19.28 4.25 17.14
N ASP A 191 -18.72 4.52 15.95
CA ASP A 191 -18.57 3.50 14.89
C ASP A 191 -17.34 2.60 15.08
N ALA A 192 -16.42 2.96 16.01
CA ALA A 192 -15.15 2.25 16.17
C ALA A 192 -15.24 1.15 17.25
N LYS A 193 -14.96 -0.08 16.84
CA LYS A 193 -14.74 -1.22 17.73
C LYS A 193 -13.38 -1.82 17.41
N MET A 194 -12.35 -1.21 17.94
CA MET A 194 -10.95 -1.55 17.65
C MET A 194 -10.20 -1.94 18.90
N GLU A 195 -9.22 -2.81 18.76
CA GLU A 195 -8.41 -3.35 19.84
C GLU A 195 -6.92 -3.31 19.49
N VAL A 196 -6.09 -3.28 20.52
CA VAL A 196 -4.64 -3.47 20.37
C VAL A 196 -4.36 -4.93 20.08
N TRP A 197 -3.72 -5.20 18.94
CA TRP A 197 -3.30 -6.52 18.51
C TRP A 197 -1.81 -6.77 18.63
N GLY A 198 -1.04 -5.71 18.77
CA GLY A 198 0.37 -5.82 19.04
C GLY A 198 0.95 -4.53 19.63
N THR A 199 1.95 -4.69 20.45
CA THR A 199 2.65 -3.59 21.13
C THR A 199 4.13 -3.59 20.77
N PHE A 200 4.75 -2.43 20.83
CA PHE A 200 6.21 -2.35 20.71
C PHE A 200 6.89 -3.08 21.88
N ASN A 201 7.75 -4.04 21.55
CA ASN A 201 8.63 -4.73 22.52
C ASN A 201 10.08 -4.20 22.45
N SER A 202 10.31 -3.13 21.76
CA SER A 202 11.59 -2.44 21.68
C SER A 202 11.46 -1.06 22.27
N GLN A 203 12.48 -0.64 22.99
CA GLN A 203 12.59 0.72 23.50
C GLN A 203 13.67 1.44 22.72
N VAL A 204 13.25 2.40 21.90
CA VAL A 204 14.15 3.39 21.32
C VAL A 204 13.86 4.71 22.01
N SER A 205 14.90 5.49 22.30
CA SER A 205 14.76 6.78 22.96
C SER A 205 13.94 7.73 22.09
N LEU A 206 12.72 8.01 22.50
CA LEU A 206 11.92 9.08 21.91
C LEU A 206 12.55 10.41 22.30
N LYS A 207 13.25 11.04 21.38
CA LYS A 207 13.88 12.35 21.63
C LYS A 207 12.84 13.36 22.14
N GLY A 208 12.87 13.57 23.44
CA GLY A 208 12.47 14.84 24.06
C GLY A 208 11.00 15.11 24.28
N LYS A 209 10.07 14.17 24.29
CA LYS A 209 8.65 14.50 24.58
C LYS A 209 7.92 13.49 25.46
N THR A 210 7.46 13.99 26.60
CA THR A 210 6.24 13.61 27.34
C THR A 210 6.28 12.44 28.32
N GLY A 211 7.40 11.80 28.64
CA GLY A 211 7.43 10.68 29.58
C GLY A 211 6.70 9.40 29.14
N LYS A 212 6.03 9.42 27.99
CA LYS A 212 5.43 8.25 27.36
C LYS A 212 6.51 7.45 26.64
N ARG A 213 6.44 6.14 26.75
CA ARG A 213 7.46 5.23 26.24
C ARG A 213 6.97 4.57 24.95
N MET A 214 7.89 4.27 24.01
CA MET A 214 7.59 3.43 22.87
C MET A 214 7.20 2.02 23.34
N HIS A 215 8.02 1.42 24.20
CA HIS A 215 7.76 0.10 24.76
C HIS A 215 6.40 0.03 25.44
N GLY A 216 5.60 -0.95 25.04
CA GLY A 216 4.24 -1.16 25.52
C GLY A 216 3.17 -0.30 24.84
N SER A 217 3.55 0.70 24.02
CA SER A 217 2.55 1.40 23.20
C SER A 217 2.03 0.50 22.09
N ALA A 218 0.81 0.77 21.63
CA ALA A 218 0.26 0.00 20.52
C ALA A 218 1.04 0.29 19.22
N GLY A 219 1.37 -0.78 18.50
CA GLY A 219 2.02 -0.76 17.20
C GLY A 219 1.16 -1.40 16.11
N LEU A 220 0.24 -2.30 16.50
CA LEU A 220 -0.75 -2.92 15.62
C LEU A 220 -2.12 -2.78 16.28
N VAL A 221 -3.09 -2.25 15.53
CA VAL A 221 -4.47 -2.09 15.97
C VAL A 221 -5.38 -2.62 14.86
N GLY A 222 -6.42 -3.34 15.24
CA GLY A 222 -7.41 -3.82 14.31
C GLY A 222 -8.80 -3.89 14.91
N GLY A 223 -9.81 -4.05 14.05
CA GLY A 223 -11.20 -4.09 14.46
C GLY A 223 -12.13 -3.61 13.36
N THR A 224 -13.23 -2.94 13.74
CA THR A 224 -14.23 -2.45 12.79
C THR A 224 -14.49 -0.95 12.95
N TYR A 225 -14.88 -0.32 11.84
CA TYR A 225 -15.47 1.00 11.81
C TYR A 225 -16.79 0.93 11.02
N GLY A 226 -17.91 1.01 11.71
CA GLY A 226 -19.21 0.64 11.14
C GLY A 226 -19.23 -0.84 10.72
N LYS A 227 -19.49 -1.10 9.45
CA LYS A 227 -19.48 -2.45 8.85
C LYS A 227 -18.13 -2.88 8.33
N GLY A 228 -17.23 -1.95 8.08
CA GLY A 228 -15.91 -2.22 7.48
C GLY A 228 -14.88 -2.67 8.52
N LYS A 229 -13.92 -3.44 8.06
CA LYS A 229 -12.79 -3.91 8.86
C LYS A 229 -11.57 -3.01 8.65
N VAL A 230 -10.86 -2.75 9.72
CA VAL A 230 -9.70 -1.86 9.74
C VAL A 230 -8.51 -2.59 10.33
N PHE A 231 -7.37 -2.49 9.67
CA PHE A 231 -6.08 -2.86 10.21
C PHE A 231 -5.10 -1.71 10.03
N VAL A 232 -4.41 -1.34 11.10
CA VAL A 232 -3.35 -0.32 11.02
C VAL A 232 -2.11 -0.79 11.78
N THR A 233 -0.96 -0.39 11.27
CA THR A 233 0.32 -0.68 11.89
C THR A 233 1.27 0.50 11.82
N SER A 234 2.05 0.68 12.87
CA SER A 234 3.17 1.64 12.91
C SER A 234 4.38 1.16 12.09
N ALA A 235 4.46 -0.15 11.84
CA ALA A 235 5.52 -0.79 11.09
C ALA A 235 5.27 -0.76 9.58
N HIS A 236 6.29 -1.20 8.83
CA HIS A 236 6.27 -1.36 7.38
C HIS A 236 6.46 -2.85 7.01
N PRO A 237 5.43 -3.70 7.20
CA PRO A 237 5.53 -5.12 6.82
C PRO A 237 5.63 -5.35 5.32
N GLU A 238 5.23 -4.38 4.50
CA GLU A 238 5.29 -4.40 3.04
C GLU A 238 6.70 -4.32 2.47
N TYR A 239 7.69 -3.98 3.30
CA TYR A 239 9.03 -3.63 2.85
C TYR A 239 9.93 -4.83 2.52
N PHE A 240 9.72 -6.00 3.13
CA PHE A 240 10.56 -7.17 2.97
C PHE A 240 9.76 -8.46 2.79
N ASN A 241 10.26 -9.36 1.95
CA ASN A 241 9.67 -10.68 1.77
C ASN A 241 9.50 -11.45 3.10
N SER A 242 10.40 -11.22 4.06
CA SER A 242 10.36 -11.86 5.38
C SER A 242 9.20 -11.39 6.27
N THR A 243 8.53 -10.27 5.94
CA THR A 243 7.39 -9.71 6.69
C THR A 243 6.10 -9.67 5.89
N ILE A 244 6.14 -10.08 4.63
CA ILE A 244 4.99 -10.06 3.72
C ILE A 244 3.80 -10.91 4.22
N TYR A 245 4.06 -11.91 5.08
CA TYR A 245 3.02 -12.71 5.70
C TYR A 245 2.06 -11.87 6.57
N VAL A 246 2.54 -10.75 7.16
CA VAL A 246 1.69 -9.80 7.89
C VAL A 246 0.77 -9.05 6.93
N VAL A 247 1.27 -8.68 5.74
CA VAL A 247 0.46 -8.05 4.69
C VAL A 247 -0.65 -8.98 4.23
N LYS A 248 -0.31 -10.26 3.94
CA LYS A 248 -1.30 -11.29 3.57
C LYS A 248 -2.36 -11.46 4.65
N ALA A 249 -1.94 -11.55 5.91
CA ALA A 249 -2.84 -11.68 7.05
C ALA A 249 -3.77 -10.46 7.18
N ALA A 250 -3.25 -9.25 7.01
CA ALA A 250 -4.03 -8.01 7.04
C ALA A 250 -5.08 -7.98 5.91
N ILE A 251 -4.70 -8.30 4.67
CA ILE A 251 -5.63 -8.35 3.53
C ILE A 251 -6.71 -9.41 3.77
N LYS A 252 -6.33 -10.61 4.21
CA LYS A 252 -7.29 -11.67 4.56
C LYS A 252 -8.24 -11.23 5.65
N TYR A 253 -7.75 -10.56 6.69
CA TYR A 253 -8.59 -10.07 7.78
C TYR A 253 -9.62 -9.05 7.26
N VAL A 254 -9.20 -8.04 6.50
CA VAL A 254 -10.09 -6.93 6.10
C VAL A 254 -11.05 -7.33 4.98
N THR A 255 -10.66 -8.26 4.09
CA THR A 255 -11.45 -8.63 2.91
C THR A 255 -12.07 -10.03 2.99
N GLY A 256 -11.59 -10.87 3.89
CA GLY A 256 -11.96 -12.30 3.96
C GLY A 256 -11.31 -13.16 2.87
N ARG A 257 -10.40 -12.63 2.04
CA ARG A 257 -9.81 -13.32 0.89
C ARG A 257 -8.33 -13.55 1.05
N ASP A 258 -7.89 -14.74 0.67
CA ASP A 258 -6.46 -15.05 0.56
C ASP A 258 -5.89 -14.45 -0.72
N VAL A 259 -4.64 -13.98 -0.63
CA VAL A 259 -3.89 -13.43 -1.76
C VAL A 259 -2.49 -14.03 -1.81
N THR A 260 -1.94 -14.09 -3.02
CA THR A 260 -0.56 -14.54 -3.25
C THR A 260 0.28 -13.38 -3.77
N PHE A 261 1.54 -13.38 -3.39
CA PHE A 261 2.53 -12.47 -3.95
C PHE A 261 3.59 -13.34 -4.62
N PRO A 262 3.76 -13.23 -5.94
CA PRO A 262 4.76 -14.01 -6.66
C PRO A 262 6.17 -13.68 -6.14
N GLN A 263 6.99 -14.72 -6.08
CA GLN A 263 8.43 -14.51 -5.83
C GLN A 263 9.01 -13.82 -7.05
N ARG A 264 9.61 -12.66 -6.86
CA ARG A 264 10.29 -11.96 -7.94
C ARG A 264 11.59 -12.72 -8.27
N PRO A 265 11.74 -13.29 -9.47
CA PRO A 265 13.02 -13.78 -9.90
C PRO A 265 13.99 -12.59 -9.97
N ARG A 266 15.27 -12.82 -9.65
CA ARG A 266 16.31 -11.85 -10.01
C ARG A 266 16.30 -11.72 -11.53
N LYS A 267 15.95 -10.54 -12.02
CA LYS A 267 16.08 -10.23 -13.44
C LYS A 267 17.57 -10.16 -13.79
N TRP A 268 17.99 -10.80 -14.89
CA TRP A 268 19.26 -10.49 -15.51
C TRP A 268 19.11 -9.09 -16.09
N ARG A 269 19.70 -8.11 -15.38
CA ARG A 269 19.53 -6.71 -15.74
C ARG A 269 20.42 -6.33 -16.91
N ALA A 270 19.86 -5.67 -17.91
CA ALA A 270 20.60 -4.86 -18.86
C ALA A 270 20.86 -3.45 -18.27
N LEU A 271 19.97 -2.96 -17.39
CA LEU A 271 20.07 -1.64 -16.77
C LEU A 271 19.58 -1.66 -15.31
N ALA A 272 20.43 -1.24 -14.36
CA ALA A 272 20.04 -1.02 -12.97
C ALA A 272 19.50 0.39 -12.77
N VAL A 273 18.19 0.49 -12.53
CA VAL A 273 17.46 1.76 -12.41
C VAL A 273 17.12 2.04 -10.97
N GLY A 274 17.78 3.03 -10.35
CA GLY A 274 17.40 3.59 -9.06
C GLY A 274 16.21 4.53 -9.21
N TYR A 275 15.13 4.28 -8.46
CA TYR A 275 13.97 5.17 -8.42
C TYR A 275 13.85 5.82 -7.05
N VAL A 276 13.89 7.16 -7.02
CA VAL A 276 13.82 7.91 -5.76
C VAL A 276 12.39 7.95 -5.24
N THR A 277 12.18 7.35 -4.07
CA THR A 277 10.86 7.20 -3.45
C THR A 277 10.51 8.27 -2.42
N SER A 278 11.50 9.08 -2.01
CA SER A 278 11.27 10.14 -1.02
C SER A 278 10.45 11.29 -1.62
N GLY A 279 9.19 11.41 -1.19
CA GLY A 279 8.29 12.48 -1.62
C GLY A 279 7.67 12.22 -2.99
N ILE A 280 7.27 11.00 -3.26
CA ILE A 280 6.39 10.68 -4.39
C ILE A 280 5.21 11.64 -4.37
N ALA A 281 4.96 12.29 -5.49
CA ALA A 281 3.93 13.30 -5.63
C ALA A 281 3.01 12.96 -6.80
N GLY A 282 1.93 12.19 -6.50
CA GLY A 282 0.86 11.91 -7.43
C GLY A 282 0.95 10.55 -8.13
N VAL A 283 -0.16 10.21 -8.77
CA VAL A 283 -0.38 8.94 -9.46
C VAL A 283 0.66 8.68 -10.55
N ASP A 284 1.10 9.71 -11.28
CA ASP A 284 2.11 9.55 -12.35
C ASP A 284 3.46 9.08 -11.82
N CYS A 285 3.85 9.51 -10.60
CA CYS A 285 5.09 9.03 -10.00
C CYS A 285 4.97 7.55 -9.64
N ALA A 286 3.85 7.13 -9.04
CA ALA A 286 3.59 5.74 -8.70
C ALA A 286 3.53 4.86 -9.95
N ALA A 287 2.77 5.28 -10.95
CA ALA A 287 2.62 4.55 -12.21
C ALA A 287 3.95 4.45 -12.98
N THR A 288 4.80 5.50 -12.97
CA THR A 288 6.12 5.44 -13.60
C THR A 288 7.01 4.37 -12.97
N ALA A 289 6.98 4.23 -11.64
CA ALA A 289 7.74 3.17 -10.97
C ALA A 289 7.26 1.77 -11.41
N LEU A 290 5.95 1.58 -11.51
CA LEU A 290 5.36 0.32 -11.99
C LEU A 290 5.70 0.04 -13.46
N ASP A 291 5.64 1.06 -14.31
CA ASP A 291 6.00 0.93 -15.73
C ASP A 291 7.47 0.53 -15.91
N ILE A 292 8.39 1.04 -15.07
CA ILE A 292 9.80 0.62 -15.05
C ILE A 292 9.92 -0.83 -14.55
N ASP A 293 9.20 -1.19 -13.49
CA ASP A 293 9.25 -2.53 -12.89
C ASP A 293 8.72 -3.62 -13.82
N ALA A 294 7.79 -3.26 -14.69
CA ALA A 294 7.21 -4.16 -15.70
C ALA A 294 8.19 -4.52 -16.84
N GLU A 295 9.26 -3.73 -17.04
CA GLU A 295 10.23 -3.97 -18.10
C GLU A 295 11.16 -5.12 -17.73
N GLU A 296 11.33 -6.07 -18.64
CA GLU A 296 12.17 -7.27 -18.41
C GLU A 296 13.65 -6.92 -18.30
N ASP A 297 14.11 -5.90 -19.03
CA ASP A 297 15.50 -5.48 -19.12
C ASP A 297 15.93 -4.55 -17.97
N PHE A 298 15.00 -4.07 -17.15
CA PHE A 298 15.32 -3.16 -16.05
C PHE A 298 15.26 -3.87 -14.69
N ASP A 299 16.25 -3.56 -13.85
CA ASP A 299 16.26 -3.94 -12.43
C ASP A 299 15.88 -2.69 -11.62
N LEU A 300 14.62 -2.59 -11.23
CA LEU A 300 14.13 -1.45 -10.44
C LEU A 300 14.63 -1.55 -9.00
N VAL A 301 15.46 -0.61 -8.60
CA VAL A 301 15.97 -0.45 -7.23
C VAL A 301 15.31 0.77 -6.60
N LEU A 302 14.50 0.55 -5.57
CA LEU A 302 13.86 1.64 -4.83
C LEU A 302 14.85 2.26 -3.86
N ILE A 303 15.01 3.59 -3.91
CA ILE A 303 15.97 4.33 -3.10
C ILE A 303 15.29 5.50 -2.41
N ASP A 304 15.48 5.61 -1.10
CA ASP A 304 15.10 6.79 -0.31
C ASP A 304 16.30 7.71 -0.06
N GLY A 305 16.06 8.82 0.62
CA GLY A 305 17.12 9.77 0.97
C GLY A 305 18.23 9.16 1.83
N ASP A 306 17.89 8.21 2.71
CA ASP A 306 18.87 7.51 3.53
C ASP A 306 19.75 6.59 2.67
N GLY A 307 19.15 5.93 1.68
CA GLY A 307 19.88 5.12 0.72
C GLY A 307 20.89 5.92 -0.10
N ILE A 308 20.52 7.14 -0.51
CA ILE A 308 21.42 8.06 -1.22
C ILE A 308 22.57 8.48 -0.30
N ASN A 309 22.29 8.92 0.92
CA ASN A 309 23.32 9.29 1.90
C ASN A 309 24.29 8.13 2.24
N GLN A 310 23.83 6.89 2.14
CA GLN A 310 24.64 5.68 2.36
C GLN A 310 25.37 5.21 1.10
N ARG A 311 25.45 6.03 0.05
CA ARG A 311 26.11 5.73 -1.22
C ARG A 311 25.62 4.47 -1.92
N ARG A 312 24.34 4.16 -1.81
CA ARG A 312 23.74 3.01 -2.52
C ARG A 312 23.57 3.24 -4.02
N LEU A 313 24.07 4.38 -4.53
CA LEU A 313 24.06 4.70 -5.96
C LEU A 313 25.15 3.96 -6.75
N ASP A 314 26.20 3.43 -6.09
CA ASP A 314 27.37 2.85 -6.74
C ASP A 314 27.09 1.62 -7.62
N HIS A 315 25.94 0.97 -7.41
CA HIS A 315 25.52 -0.22 -8.16
C HIS A 315 24.43 0.08 -9.21
N LEU A 316 24.14 1.37 -9.44
CA LEU A 316 23.14 1.79 -10.41
C LEU A 316 23.79 2.28 -11.69
N ASP A 317 23.10 2.09 -12.80
CA ASP A 317 23.44 2.68 -14.08
C ASP A 317 22.72 4.03 -14.27
N VAL A 318 21.48 4.11 -13.77
CA VAL A 318 20.61 5.28 -13.90
C VAL A 318 19.89 5.58 -12.60
N LEU A 319 19.73 6.85 -12.28
CA LEU A 319 18.89 7.36 -11.19
C LEU A 319 17.71 8.13 -11.75
N VAL A 320 16.50 7.74 -11.38
CA VAL A 320 15.27 8.44 -11.75
C VAL A 320 14.81 9.34 -10.60
N LEU A 321 14.65 10.63 -10.89
CA LEU A 321 14.22 11.68 -9.96
C LEU A 321 12.80 12.16 -10.29
N PRO A 322 11.76 11.65 -9.60
CA PRO A 322 10.38 12.10 -9.81
C PRO A 322 10.02 13.35 -9.00
N THR A 323 10.84 13.71 -8.01
CA THR A 323 10.50 14.72 -6.99
C THR A 323 11.68 15.61 -6.65
N ALA A 324 11.38 16.83 -6.19
CA ALA A 324 12.35 17.81 -5.68
C ALA A 324 12.46 17.81 -4.14
N ARG A 325 11.78 16.91 -3.43
CA ARG A 325 11.72 16.94 -1.95
C ARG A 325 13.10 16.93 -1.29
N LEU A 326 14.06 16.27 -1.90
CA LEU A 326 15.42 16.14 -1.38
C LEU A 326 16.32 17.35 -1.66
N LYS A 327 15.85 18.34 -2.43
CA LYS A 327 16.62 19.51 -2.89
C LYS A 327 17.29 20.30 -1.75
N LYS A 328 16.68 20.34 -0.58
CA LYS A 328 17.21 21.08 0.58
C LYS A 328 18.31 20.32 1.34
N ASN A 329 18.55 19.06 1.02
CA ASN A 329 19.61 18.28 1.64
C ASN A 329 20.84 18.29 0.75
N THR A 330 21.82 19.14 1.10
CA THR A 330 23.04 19.33 0.32
C THR A 330 23.84 18.05 0.16
N ALA A 331 23.94 17.22 1.19
CA ALA A 331 24.67 15.95 1.13
C ALA A 331 24.07 14.99 0.07
N ILE A 332 22.74 14.94 -0.04
CA ILE A 332 22.07 14.16 -1.09
C ILE A 332 22.34 14.74 -2.48
N VAL A 333 22.28 16.06 -2.62
CA VAL A 333 22.56 16.72 -3.90
C VAL A 333 24.00 16.48 -4.33
N ASP A 334 24.96 16.54 -3.39
CA ASP A 334 26.38 16.30 -3.66
C ASP A 334 26.63 14.83 -4.04
N GLU A 335 25.95 13.88 -3.41
CA GLU A 335 26.08 12.45 -3.78
C GLU A 335 25.48 12.16 -5.17
N ILE A 336 24.37 12.82 -5.55
CA ILE A 336 23.83 12.70 -6.91
C ILE A 336 24.80 13.29 -7.95
N LYS A 337 25.47 14.41 -7.65
CA LYS A 337 26.52 14.94 -8.53
C LYS A 337 27.69 13.98 -8.66
N ALA A 338 28.20 13.45 -7.53
CA ALA A 338 29.27 12.48 -7.51
C ALA A 338 28.92 11.20 -8.30
N PHE A 339 27.64 10.77 -8.27
CA PHE A 339 27.15 9.67 -9.08
C PHE A 339 27.28 9.98 -10.59
N VAL A 340 26.93 11.18 -11.02
CA VAL A 340 27.08 11.61 -12.43
C VAL A 340 28.55 11.71 -12.81
N ASP A 341 29.41 12.23 -11.94
CA ASP A 341 30.86 12.37 -12.19
C ASP A 341 31.53 10.98 -12.37
N ARG A 342 30.97 9.93 -11.76
CA ARG A 342 31.39 8.53 -11.96
C ARG A 342 30.80 7.88 -13.21
N GLY A 343 30.05 8.61 -14.03
CA GLY A 343 29.44 8.11 -15.27
C GLY A 343 27.97 7.66 -15.15
N GLY A 344 27.38 7.74 -13.95
CA GLY A 344 25.97 7.46 -13.73
C GLY A 344 25.07 8.43 -14.50
N LYS A 345 23.93 7.97 -14.93
CA LYS A 345 22.94 8.81 -15.65
C LYS A 345 21.81 9.23 -14.73
N VAL A 346 21.31 10.44 -14.92
CA VAL A 346 20.14 10.95 -14.20
C VAL A 346 19.02 11.27 -15.17
N VAL A 347 17.84 10.68 -14.93
CA VAL A 347 16.60 10.98 -15.65
C VAL A 347 15.64 11.63 -14.68
N ALA A 348 15.10 12.79 -15.01
CA ALA A 348 14.19 13.51 -14.14
C ALA A 348 12.89 13.90 -14.85
N PHE A 349 11.79 13.89 -14.11
CA PHE A 349 10.50 14.39 -14.58
C PHE A 349 9.75 15.11 -13.44
N GLY A 350 8.68 15.83 -13.79
CA GLY A 350 7.91 16.58 -12.80
C GLY A 350 8.77 17.54 -11.99
N GLU A 351 8.59 17.56 -10.68
CA GLU A 351 9.36 18.38 -9.76
C GLU A 351 10.86 18.00 -9.70
N GLY A 352 11.19 16.73 -10.01
CA GLY A 352 12.54 16.20 -9.98
C GLY A 352 13.50 16.92 -10.94
N VAL A 353 12.96 17.52 -12.00
CA VAL A 353 13.76 18.31 -12.96
C VAL A 353 14.55 19.43 -12.27
N SER A 354 14.03 20.00 -11.18
CA SER A 354 14.71 21.07 -10.42
C SER A 354 15.91 20.57 -9.60
N MET A 355 16.08 19.24 -9.46
CA MET A 355 17.24 18.59 -8.80
C MET A 355 18.25 18.04 -9.79
N MET A 356 17.94 18.08 -11.07
CA MET A 356 18.75 17.45 -12.11
C MET A 356 20.13 18.12 -12.19
N PRO A 357 21.23 17.36 -12.10
CA PRO A 357 22.57 17.89 -12.30
C PRO A 357 22.82 18.21 -13.78
N GLN A 358 23.96 18.89 -14.06
CA GLN A 358 24.39 19.12 -15.43
C GLN A 358 24.57 17.78 -16.17
N GLY A 359 24.07 17.69 -17.38
CA GLY A 359 24.10 16.44 -18.17
C GLY A 359 22.94 15.47 -17.88
N GLY A 360 22.07 15.78 -16.94
CA GLY A 360 20.87 14.99 -16.69
C GLY A 360 19.84 15.10 -17.82
N ILE A 361 18.96 14.11 -17.94
CA ILE A 361 17.98 13.97 -19.01
C ILE A 361 16.59 14.30 -18.48
N LYS A 362 15.94 15.31 -19.07
CA LYS A 362 14.54 15.61 -18.79
C LYS A 362 13.63 14.67 -19.57
N SER A 363 12.65 14.11 -18.92
CA SER A 363 11.66 13.21 -19.53
C SER A 363 10.23 13.59 -19.13
N SER A 364 9.24 13.07 -19.82
CA SER A 364 7.85 13.00 -19.36
C SER A 364 7.65 11.72 -18.52
N PRO A 365 6.66 11.67 -17.60
CA PRO A 365 6.41 10.48 -16.80
C PRO A 365 5.98 9.28 -17.64
N ARG A 366 5.96 8.10 -17.01
CA ARG A 366 5.49 6.86 -17.57
C ARG A 366 6.24 6.45 -18.86
N ALA A 367 5.54 6.29 -19.97
CA ALA A 367 6.12 5.85 -21.25
C ALA A 367 7.31 6.71 -21.72
N GLY A 368 7.37 8.00 -21.37
CA GLY A 368 8.49 8.87 -21.67
C GLY A 368 9.77 8.45 -20.92
N VAL A 369 9.67 8.15 -19.64
CA VAL A 369 10.80 7.64 -18.83
C VAL A 369 11.26 6.29 -19.35
N VAL A 370 10.37 5.34 -19.57
CA VAL A 370 10.70 4.01 -20.11
C VAL A 370 11.41 4.12 -21.46
N LYS A 371 10.90 4.96 -22.36
CA LYS A 371 11.56 5.23 -23.67
C LYS A 371 12.96 5.80 -23.51
N THR A 372 13.13 6.73 -22.57
CA THR A 372 14.45 7.32 -22.27
C THR A 372 15.42 6.27 -21.77
N LEU A 373 14.99 5.44 -20.79
CA LEU A 373 15.81 4.35 -20.24
C LEU A 373 16.24 3.33 -21.30
N ARG A 374 15.33 2.91 -22.18
CA ARG A 374 15.64 2.04 -23.31
C ARG A 374 16.65 2.67 -24.28
N GLY A 375 16.61 3.99 -24.45
CA GLY A 375 17.61 4.73 -25.23
C GLY A 375 19.01 4.71 -24.63
N LEU A 376 19.14 4.52 -23.34
CA LEU A 376 20.44 4.45 -22.63
C LEU A 376 21.08 3.06 -22.67
N MET A 377 20.36 2.03 -23.10
CA MET A 377 20.88 0.67 -23.29
C MET A 377 21.65 0.49 -24.60
N LYS A 378 21.54 1.45 -25.52
CA LYS A 378 22.23 1.44 -26.82
C LYS A 378 23.59 2.11 -26.71
#